data_9a809d3090efda07da77f356392c9039
#
_entry.id   9a809d3090efda07da77f356392c9039
#
_cell.length_a   1.000
_cell.length_b   1.000
_cell.length_c   1.000
_cell.angle_alpha   90.00
_cell.angle_beta   90.00
_cell.angle_gamma   90.00
#
_symmetry.space_group_name_H-M   'P 1'
#
loop_
_entity.id
_entity.type
_entity.pdbx_description
1 polymer ?
#
loop_
_entity_poly.entity_id
_entity_poly.type
_entity_poly.pdbx_seq_one_letter_code
_entity_poly.pdbx_strand_id
1 'polypeptide(L)'
;MKAKSGLCMVLISVALFFGTFSPAKADTLLFPIIVTNYPNVTTIVSVVNRGGSGYFTSSHLRYVYSYKYASSSYSSGCFGASVVMPTWAPDLVSFDASGTLNGGGSLFNDSDIYGGSFAVLPSGAVRSYLLVTNSDSSGNRVDVGYTMALSGEAIVMDILYGAAWGYRAVNDSNREDYSFSSSGISNTLHVGDTRRFTFFPPSEWTTRFFVTPVGSNMNTADVNSTIRLLGFQGSSSGSITGRGSTTYNFNVSQYVNCTAAVNLSDLMDSTAWSGIYYSGGWGWFNNAAGSPAMVYKLEYVVNNATYGGTNNNAFLLSSSDGP
;
A
#
# COMPACT_ATOMS: atom_id res chain seq x y z
N MET A 1 -37.56 3.59 -58.74
CA MET A 1 -36.59 4.24 -57.90
C MET A 1 -36.93 3.98 -56.40
N LYS A 2 -36.68 2.75 -55.87
CA LYS A 2 -36.90 2.44 -54.42
C LYS A 2 -35.96 1.32 -53.95
N ALA A 3 -34.64 1.45 -54.16
CA ALA A 3 -33.69 0.41 -53.71
C ALA A 3 -32.36 0.97 -53.17
N LYS A 4 -32.28 2.22 -52.72
CA LYS A 4 -31.04 2.82 -52.22
C LYS A 4 -31.06 3.20 -50.74
N SER A 5 -32.19 3.08 -50.01
CA SER A 5 -32.25 3.46 -48.59
C SER A 5 -31.98 2.29 -47.62
N GLY A 6 -32.06 1.03 -48.06
CA GLY A 6 -31.86 -0.13 -47.20
C GLY A 6 -30.39 -0.44 -46.92
N LEU A 7 -29.49 -0.11 -47.85
CA LEU A 7 -28.06 -0.43 -47.72
C LEU A 7 -27.31 0.50 -46.70
N CYS A 8 -27.79 1.73 -46.57
CA CYS A 8 -27.19 2.70 -45.64
C CYS A 8 -27.52 2.38 -44.16
N MET A 9 -28.72 1.83 -43.87
CA MET A 9 -29.11 1.45 -42.51
C MET A 9 -28.38 0.21 -42.00
N VAL A 10 -28.09 -0.75 -42.87
CA VAL A 10 -27.33 -1.95 -42.47
C VAL A 10 -25.87 -1.63 -42.21
N LEU A 11 -25.26 -0.71 -42.96
CA LEU A 11 -23.89 -0.27 -42.69
C LEU A 11 -23.73 0.53 -41.41
N ILE A 12 -24.73 1.34 -41.02
CA ILE A 12 -24.72 2.07 -39.76
C ILE A 12 -24.93 1.13 -38.56
N SER A 13 -25.77 0.10 -38.71
CA SER A 13 -25.99 -0.90 -37.66
C SER A 13 -24.75 -1.78 -37.42
N VAL A 14 -23.99 -2.10 -38.44
CA VAL A 14 -22.73 -2.85 -38.33
C VAL A 14 -21.62 -1.98 -37.73
N ALA A 15 -21.55 -0.69 -38.08
CA ALA A 15 -20.57 0.24 -37.46
C ALA A 15 -20.84 0.53 -35.99
N LEU A 16 -22.09 0.45 -35.51
CA LEU A 16 -22.45 0.60 -34.11
C LEU A 16 -22.11 -0.64 -33.25
N PHE A 17 -21.96 -1.81 -33.86
CA PHE A 17 -21.56 -3.04 -33.16
C PHE A 17 -20.02 -3.18 -32.99
N PHE A 18 -19.21 -2.42 -33.74
CA PHE A 18 -17.76 -2.39 -33.60
C PHE A 18 -17.24 -1.23 -32.76
N GLY A 19 -18.10 -0.39 -32.24
CA GLY A 19 -17.75 0.75 -31.43
C GLY A 19 -17.94 0.45 -29.95
N THR A 20 -16.83 0.21 -29.25
CA THR A 20 -16.53 0.17 -27.82
C THR A 20 -16.14 -1.18 -27.26
N PHE A 21 -15.24 -1.88 -27.91
CA PHE A 21 -14.36 -2.72 -27.13
C PHE A 21 -13.34 -1.77 -26.50
N SER A 22 -13.60 -1.31 -25.29
CA SER A 22 -12.52 -0.76 -24.47
C SER A 22 -11.44 -1.85 -24.39
N PRO A 23 -10.17 -1.55 -24.68
CA PRO A 23 -9.12 -2.54 -24.52
C PRO A 23 -9.21 -3.06 -23.10
N ALA A 24 -9.32 -4.37 -22.98
CA ALA A 24 -9.32 -5.04 -21.70
C ALA A 24 -7.99 -4.73 -21.00
N LYS A 25 -8.03 -4.37 -19.73
CA LYS A 25 -6.86 -3.90 -18.98
C LYS A 25 -6.42 -4.98 -18.00
N ALA A 26 -5.11 -5.17 -17.85
CA ALA A 26 -4.58 -6.05 -16.84
C ALA A 26 -4.87 -5.47 -15.47
N ASP A 27 -5.16 -6.34 -14.54
CA ASP A 27 -5.36 -5.98 -13.14
C ASP A 27 -4.02 -5.81 -12.43
N THR A 28 -3.92 -4.83 -11.56
CA THR A 28 -2.76 -4.63 -10.71
C THR A 28 -3.22 -4.36 -9.27
N LEU A 29 -2.68 -5.14 -8.33
CA LEU A 29 -2.86 -4.92 -6.89
C LEU A 29 -1.67 -4.17 -6.32
N LEU A 30 -1.95 -3.22 -5.43
CA LEU A 30 -0.95 -2.58 -4.58
C LEU A 30 -1.16 -3.02 -3.12
N PHE A 31 -0.11 -3.59 -2.55
CA PHE A 31 0.05 -3.80 -1.12
C PHE A 31 0.98 -2.70 -0.58
N PRO A 32 0.46 -1.66 0.04
CA PRO A 32 1.23 -0.46 0.38
C PRO A 32 2.20 -0.65 1.54
N ILE A 33 2.06 -1.73 2.32
CA ILE A 33 2.87 -1.98 3.51
C ILE A 33 3.37 -3.42 3.50
N ILE A 34 4.62 -3.62 3.13
CA ILE A 34 5.32 -4.88 3.35
C ILE A 34 6.48 -4.59 4.30
N VAL A 35 6.49 -5.25 5.45
CA VAL A 35 7.54 -5.10 6.46
C VAL A 35 8.13 -6.47 6.74
N THR A 36 9.44 -6.56 6.64
CA THR A 36 10.17 -7.79 6.98
C THR A 36 11.37 -7.48 7.85
N ASN A 37 11.70 -8.38 8.75
CA ASN A 37 12.93 -8.40 9.54
C ASN A 37 13.17 -9.83 10.02
N TYR A 38 13.67 -10.66 9.13
CA TYR A 38 13.89 -12.08 9.41
C TYR A 38 14.73 -12.28 10.68
N PRO A 39 14.38 -13.20 11.60
CA PRO A 39 13.16 -14.04 11.62
C PRO A 39 11.99 -13.44 12.40
N ASN A 40 12.06 -12.20 12.83
CA ASN A 40 11.19 -11.62 13.87
C ASN A 40 9.92 -10.98 13.31
N VAL A 41 9.99 -10.38 12.13
CA VAL A 41 8.87 -9.66 11.51
C VAL A 41 8.67 -10.13 10.09
N THR A 42 7.44 -10.44 9.74
CA THR A 42 7.07 -10.78 8.37
C THR A 42 5.74 -10.17 7.95
N THR A 43 5.49 -10.19 6.65
CA THR A 43 4.19 -9.90 6.07
C THR A 43 3.69 -11.11 5.32
N ILE A 44 2.57 -11.68 5.76
CA ILE A 44 1.82 -12.69 4.99
C ILE A 44 0.98 -11.93 3.97
N VAL A 45 1.09 -12.34 2.72
CA VAL A 45 0.33 -11.77 1.60
C VAL A 45 -0.56 -12.87 1.04
N SER A 46 -1.83 -12.56 0.82
CA SER A 46 -2.78 -13.44 0.15
C SER A 46 -3.35 -12.73 -1.07
N VAL A 47 -3.29 -13.40 -2.21
CA VAL A 47 -3.79 -12.90 -3.50
C VAL A 47 -4.80 -13.88 -4.05
N VAL A 48 -6.01 -13.42 -4.33
CA VAL A 48 -7.03 -14.18 -5.04
C VAL A 48 -6.95 -13.80 -6.52
N ASN A 49 -6.67 -14.76 -7.37
CA ASN A 49 -6.76 -14.64 -8.82
C ASN A 49 -8.07 -15.30 -9.28
N ARG A 50 -9.05 -14.51 -9.67
CA ARG A 50 -10.35 -14.99 -10.17
C ARG A 50 -10.32 -15.43 -11.62
N GLY A 51 -9.20 -15.16 -12.32
CA GLY A 51 -9.09 -15.37 -13.77
C GLY A 51 -9.78 -14.30 -14.59
N GLY A 52 -9.60 -14.40 -15.90
CA GLY A 52 -10.26 -13.56 -16.88
C GLY A 52 -11.48 -14.24 -17.53
N SER A 53 -12.19 -13.52 -18.37
CA SER A 53 -13.28 -14.08 -19.18
C SER A 53 -12.74 -14.82 -20.41
N GLY A 54 -13.04 -16.11 -20.54
CA GLY A 54 -12.75 -16.89 -21.76
C GLY A 54 -11.26 -17.23 -21.92
N TYR A 55 -10.66 -16.85 -23.05
CA TYR A 55 -9.29 -17.22 -23.42
C TYR A 55 -8.17 -16.41 -22.74
N PHE A 56 -8.52 -15.44 -21.91
CA PHE A 56 -7.58 -14.50 -21.27
C PHE A 56 -7.31 -14.85 -19.81
N THR A 57 -6.90 -16.07 -19.53
CA THR A 57 -6.43 -16.45 -18.20
C THR A 57 -4.92 -16.25 -18.11
N SER A 58 -4.45 -15.48 -17.13
CA SER A 58 -3.02 -15.48 -16.85
C SER A 58 -2.62 -16.79 -16.19
N SER A 59 -1.53 -17.35 -16.64
CA SER A 59 -0.94 -18.56 -16.04
C SER A 59 0.06 -18.23 -14.94
N HIS A 60 0.39 -16.96 -14.77
CA HIS A 60 1.38 -16.47 -13.82
C HIS A 60 0.96 -15.12 -13.24
N LEU A 61 1.44 -14.84 -12.04
CA LEU A 61 1.44 -13.52 -11.44
C LEU A 61 2.88 -13.03 -11.30
N ARG A 62 3.10 -11.77 -11.62
CA ARG A 62 4.34 -11.08 -11.37
C ARG A 62 4.21 -10.25 -10.11
N TYR A 63 5.14 -10.45 -9.19
CA TYR A 63 5.27 -9.76 -7.91
C TYR A 63 6.47 -8.82 -7.98
N VAL A 64 6.24 -7.53 -7.83
CA VAL A 64 7.27 -6.49 -7.91
C VAL A 64 7.34 -5.76 -6.59
N TYR A 65 8.44 -5.95 -5.88
CA TYR A 65 8.73 -5.26 -4.62
C TYR A 65 9.58 -4.03 -4.90
N SER A 66 9.18 -2.91 -4.33
CA SER A 66 10.01 -1.71 -4.23
C SER A 66 10.32 -1.50 -2.75
N TYR A 67 11.58 -1.67 -2.36
CA TYR A 67 11.96 -1.75 -0.96
C TYR A 67 13.15 -0.87 -0.61
N LYS A 68 13.26 -0.53 0.67
CA LYS A 68 14.46 0.05 1.28
C LYS A 68 14.67 -0.50 2.68
N TYR A 69 15.91 -0.41 3.15
CA TYR A 69 16.26 -0.80 4.51
C TYR A 69 15.62 0.16 5.52
N ALA A 70 15.26 -0.36 6.69
CA ALA A 70 14.64 0.43 7.75
C ALA A 70 15.53 1.56 8.25
N SER A 71 16.85 1.43 8.10
CA SER A 71 17.86 2.45 8.44
C SER A 71 18.01 3.54 7.37
N SER A 72 17.44 3.35 6.18
CA SER A 72 17.52 4.36 5.11
C SER A 72 16.69 5.60 5.45
N SER A 73 17.15 6.76 4.98
CA SER A 73 16.37 8.00 5.15
C SER A 73 15.01 7.92 4.44
N TYR A 74 14.05 8.74 4.86
CA TYR A 74 12.73 8.81 4.23
C TYR A 74 12.82 9.25 2.77
N SER A 75 13.79 10.09 2.44
CA SER A 75 14.04 10.60 1.09
C SER A 75 14.81 9.64 0.16
N SER A 76 15.37 8.56 0.69
CA SER A 76 16.07 7.57 -0.14
C SER A 76 15.11 6.91 -1.13
N GLY A 77 15.60 6.63 -2.33
CA GLY A 77 14.91 5.78 -3.30
C GLY A 77 14.85 4.32 -2.83
N CYS A 78 14.07 3.53 -3.55
CA CYS A 78 13.95 2.09 -3.30
C CYS A 78 14.83 1.28 -4.26
N PHE A 79 15.18 0.09 -3.81
CA PHE A 79 15.65 -0.99 -4.65
C PHE A 79 14.44 -1.79 -5.17
N GLY A 80 14.60 -2.43 -6.33
CA GLY A 80 13.60 -3.31 -6.92
C GLY A 80 13.96 -4.78 -6.73
N ALA A 81 12.96 -5.61 -6.48
CA ALA A 81 13.06 -7.06 -6.58
C ALA A 81 11.77 -7.60 -7.21
N SER A 82 11.86 -8.66 -8.00
CA SER A 82 10.65 -9.24 -8.59
C SER A 82 10.76 -10.74 -8.75
N VAL A 83 9.59 -11.39 -8.71
CA VAL A 83 9.45 -12.83 -8.99
C VAL A 83 8.19 -13.05 -9.82
N VAL A 84 8.22 -14.06 -10.67
CA VAL A 84 7.07 -14.53 -11.45
C VAL A 84 6.75 -15.93 -10.97
N MET A 85 5.50 -16.15 -10.56
CA MET A 85 5.05 -17.42 -10.02
C MET A 85 3.82 -17.92 -10.77
N PRO A 86 3.71 -19.23 -11.00
CA PRO A 86 2.52 -19.81 -11.64
C PRO A 86 1.26 -19.60 -10.80
N THR A 87 0.11 -19.58 -11.44
CA THR A 87 -1.21 -19.52 -10.81
C THR A 87 -2.23 -20.15 -11.75
N TRP A 88 -3.23 -20.85 -11.21
CA TRP A 88 -4.34 -21.42 -11.97
C TRP A 88 -5.64 -20.75 -11.52
N ALA A 89 -6.18 -19.90 -12.34
CA ALA A 89 -7.41 -19.21 -11.97
C ALA A 89 -8.66 -20.12 -12.08
N PRO A 90 -9.58 -20.15 -11.09
CA PRO A 90 -9.54 -19.38 -9.85
C PRO A 90 -8.55 -19.95 -8.82
N ASP A 91 -7.77 -19.10 -8.18
CA ASP A 91 -6.70 -19.52 -7.29
C ASP A 91 -6.52 -18.55 -6.10
N LEU A 92 -6.03 -19.08 -4.98
CA LEU A 92 -5.61 -18.32 -3.79
C LEU A 92 -4.15 -18.59 -3.51
N VAL A 93 -3.30 -17.64 -3.81
CA VAL A 93 -1.87 -17.69 -3.52
C VAL A 93 -1.61 -16.98 -2.19
N SER A 94 -1.06 -17.69 -1.21
CA SER A 94 -0.64 -17.10 0.06
C SER A 94 0.82 -17.40 0.33
N PHE A 95 1.58 -16.40 0.77
CA PHE A 95 3.00 -16.55 1.04
C PHE A 95 3.49 -15.61 2.14
N ASP A 96 4.65 -15.91 2.66
CA ASP A 96 5.41 -15.12 3.62
C ASP A 96 6.52 -14.35 2.90
N ALA A 97 6.44 -13.03 2.90
CA ALA A 97 7.37 -12.16 2.19
C ALA A 97 8.82 -12.23 2.73
N SER A 98 9.02 -12.64 3.98
CA SER A 98 10.35 -12.81 4.58
C SER A 98 10.92 -14.22 4.45
N GLY A 99 10.08 -15.19 4.16
CA GLY A 99 10.44 -16.62 4.19
C GLY A 99 10.59 -17.23 5.59
N THR A 100 10.22 -16.52 6.64
CA THR A 100 10.35 -17.00 8.03
C THR A 100 9.51 -18.25 8.30
N LEU A 101 8.28 -18.28 7.78
CA LEU A 101 7.31 -19.33 8.08
C LEU A 101 7.48 -20.56 7.20
N ASN A 102 7.83 -20.39 5.93
CA ASN A 102 7.88 -21.49 4.97
C ASN A 102 9.03 -21.37 3.95
N GLY A 103 10.18 -20.79 4.35
CA GLY A 103 11.37 -20.71 3.50
C GLY A 103 11.17 -19.97 2.18
N GLY A 104 10.09 -19.19 2.05
CA GLY A 104 9.74 -18.42 0.86
C GLY A 104 8.85 -19.16 -0.15
N GLY A 105 8.43 -20.38 0.12
CA GLY A 105 7.40 -21.08 -0.65
C GLY A 105 5.99 -20.53 -0.39
N SER A 106 4.99 -21.10 -1.08
CA SER A 106 3.58 -20.83 -0.76
C SER A 106 3.21 -21.39 0.61
N LEU A 107 2.31 -20.70 1.30
CA LEU A 107 1.68 -21.20 2.51
C LEU A 107 0.49 -22.11 2.14
N PHE A 108 0.05 -22.93 3.12
CA PHE A 108 -1.15 -23.76 3.01
C PHE A 108 -1.14 -24.83 1.91
N ASN A 109 0.06 -25.32 1.56
CA ASN A 109 0.24 -26.46 0.67
C ASN A 109 -0.38 -26.28 -0.73
N ASP A 110 -0.16 -25.12 -1.32
CA ASP A 110 -0.59 -24.79 -2.69
C ASP A 110 0.19 -25.66 -3.69
N SER A 111 -0.52 -26.61 -4.33
CA SER A 111 0.07 -27.57 -5.25
C SER A 111 0.46 -26.98 -6.61
N ASP A 112 -0.08 -25.82 -6.95
CA ASP A 112 0.11 -25.17 -8.24
C ASP A 112 1.40 -24.36 -8.28
N ILE A 113 1.89 -23.99 -7.09
CA ILE A 113 3.16 -23.27 -6.93
C ILE A 113 4.28 -24.27 -6.67
N TYR A 114 5.03 -24.56 -7.69
CA TYR A 114 6.21 -25.41 -7.63
C TYR A 114 7.45 -24.66 -8.10
N GLY A 115 8.50 -24.75 -7.28
CA GLY A 115 9.76 -24.07 -7.56
C GLY A 115 9.68 -22.54 -7.38
N GLY A 116 10.79 -21.90 -7.17
CA GLY A 116 10.87 -20.47 -6.91
C GLY A 116 10.66 -20.10 -5.45
N SER A 117 10.77 -18.81 -5.16
CA SER A 117 10.59 -18.25 -3.82
C SER A 117 9.95 -16.86 -3.89
N PHE A 118 8.98 -16.62 -3.02
CA PHE A 118 8.41 -15.29 -2.80
C PHE A 118 9.30 -14.43 -1.89
N ALA A 119 10.20 -15.04 -1.12
CA ALA A 119 11.12 -14.35 -0.22
C ALA A 119 12.32 -13.80 -1.02
N VAL A 120 12.10 -12.78 -1.81
CA VAL A 120 13.12 -12.10 -2.63
C VAL A 120 13.67 -10.85 -1.95
N LEU A 121 13.10 -10.45 -0.81
CA LEU A 121 13.59 -9.33 -0.02
C LEU A 121 14.82 -9.73 0.80
N PRO A 122 15.76 -8.80 1.07
CA PRO A 122 16.92 -9.11 1.92
C PRO A 122 16.50 -9.44 3.36
N SER A 123 17.33 -10.21 4.06
CA SER A 123 17.08 -10.72 5.42
C SER A 123 17.05 -9.65 6.52
N GLY A 124 17.55 -8.45 6.27
CA GLY A 124 17.51 -7.34 7.24
C GLY A 124 16.13 -6.71 7.40
N ALA A 125 16.05 -5.71 8.27
CA ALA A 125 14.82 -4.93 8.44
C ALA A 125 14.54 -4.10 7.18
N VAL A 126 13.43 -4.41 6.50
CA VAL A 126 13.05 -3.83 5.22
C VAL A 126 11.63 -3.30 5.28
N ARG A 127 11.41 -2.20 4.58
CA ARG A 127 10.08 -1.66 4.25
C ARG A 127 9.92 -1.63 2.76
N SER A 128 8.75 -2.07 2.29
CA SER A 128 8.46 -2.20 0.87
C SER A 128 6.98 -1.90 0.62
N TYR A 129 6.64 -1.59 -0.61
CA TYR A 129 5.35 -1.92 -1.17
C TYR A 129 5.49 -3.04 -2.19
N LEU A 130 4.40 -3.70 -2.49
CA LEU A 130 4.33 -4.80 -3.45
C LEU A 130 3.25 -4.51 -4.49
N LEU A 131 3.62 -4.65 -5.76
CA LEU A 131 2.69 -4.68 -6.88
C LEU A 131 2.55 -6.12 -7.37
N VAL A 132 1.30 -6.57 -7.58
CA VAL A 132 1.00 -7.89 -8.16
C VAL A 132 0.18 -7.69 -9.41
N THR A 133 0.62 -8.27 -10.52
CA THR A 133 -0.08 -8.13 -11.81
C THR A 133 -0.15 -9.46 -12.57
N ASN A 134 -1.17 -9.61 -13.38
CA ASN A 134 -1.30 -10.74 -14.29
C ASN A 134 -0.17 -10.74 -15.32
N SER A 135 0.49 -11.90 -15.48
CA SER A 135 1.62 -12.03 -16.40
C SER A 135 1.66 -13.38 -17.12
N ASP A 136 2.50 -13.47 -18.13
CA ASP A 136 2.98 -14.73 -18.70
C ASP A 136 4.17 -15.29 -17.87
N SER A 137 4.69 -16.44 -18.28
CA SER A 137 5.83 -17.09 -17.64
C SER A 137 7.15 -16.28 -17.71
N SER A 138 7.24 -15.32 -18.61
CA SER A 138 8.37 -14.40 -18.74
C SER A 138 8.20 -13.12 -17.91
N GLY A 139 7.06 -12.96 -17.25
CA GLY A 139 6.73 -11.78 -16.47
C GLY A 139 6.22 -10.60 -17.31
N ASN A 140 5.93 -10.82 -18.60
CA ASN A 140 5.25 -9.80 -19.38
C ASN A 140 3.78 -9.74 -18.97
N ARG A 141 3.28 -8.54 -18.92
CA ARG A 141 1.88 -8.29 -18.58
C ARG A 141 0.95 -9.01 -19.56
N VAL A 142 -0.10 -9.63 -19.02
CA VAL A 142 -1.18 -10.28 -19.79
C VAL A 142 -2.47 -9.52 -19.53
N ASP A 143 -3.16 -9.15 -20.59
CA ASP A 143 -4.49 -8.59 -20.52
C ASP A 143 -5.52 -9.70 -20.28
N VAL A 144 -6.21 -9.65 -19.14
CA VAL A 144 -7.17 -10.68 -18.73
C VAL A 144 -8.61 -10.37 -19.11
N GLY A 145 -8.85 -9.25 -19.78
CA GLY A 145 -10.19 -8.89 -20.28
C GLY A 145 -11.25 -8.70 -19.20
N TYR A 146 -10.86 -8.66 -17.93
CA TYR A 146 -11.76 -8.59 -16.79
C TYR A 146 -11.24 -7.59 -15.77
N THR A 147 -12.11 -6.67 -15.35
CA THR A 147 -11.78 -5.73 -14.28
C THR A 147 -11.96 -6.43 -12.93
N MET A 148 -11.03 -6.20 -12.00
CA MET A 148 -11.02 -6.81 -10.66
C MET A 148 -10.82 -8.35 -10.67
N ALA A 149 -10.00 -8.85 -11.58
CA ALA A 149 -9.59 -10.24 -11.60
C ALA A 149 -8.75 -10.60 -10.36
N LEU A 150 -8.02 -9.63 -9.81
CA LEU A 150 -7.21 -9.77 -8.62
C LEU A 150 -7.84 -9.07 -7.42
N SER A 151 -7.74 -9.71 -6.27
CA SER A 151 -8.00 -9.10 -4.96
C SER A 151 -7.02 -9.67 -3.95
N GLY A 152 -6.80 -8.98 -2.82
CA GLY A 152 -5.84 -9.48 -1.85
C GLY A 152 -5.91 -8.77 -0.51
N GLU A 153 -5.24 -9.39 0.44
CA GLU A 153 -5.04 -8.86 1.79
C GLU A 153 -3.65 -9.20 2.30
N ALA A 154 -3.17 -8.46 3.26
CA ALA A 154 -1.92 -8.74 3.92
C ALA A 154 -2.04 -8.63 5.43
N ILE A 155 -1.24 -9.43 6.12
CA ILE A 155 -1.11 -9.41 7.58
C ILE A 155 0.36 -9.21 7.91
N VAL A 156 0.68 -8.10 8.52
CA VAL A 156 2.01 -7.86 9.11
C VAL A 156 2.04 -8.51 10.47
N MET A 157 3.03 -9.36 10.70
CA MET A 157 3.21 -10.09 11.96
C MET A 157 4.55 -9.77 12.58
N ASP A 158 4.52 -9.35 13.83
CA ASP A 158 5.69 -9.31 14.70
C ASP A 158 5.69 -10.57 15.57
N ILE A 159 6.48 -11.54 15.17
CA ILE A 159 6.55 -12.86 15.81
C ILE A 159 7.20 -12.76 17.18
N LEU A 160 8.18 -11.86 17.32
CA LEU A 160 8.91 -11.67 18.57
C LEU A 160 8.00 -11.13 19.69
N TYR A 161 7.11 -10.20 19.34
CA TYR A 161 6.22 -9.56 20.31
C TYR A 161 4.79 -10.06 20.25
N GLY A 162 4.47 -11.01 19.37
CA GLY A 162 3.13 -11.60 19.25
C GLY A 162 2.07 -10.61 18.78
N ALA A 163 2.43 -9.65 17.95
CA ALA A 163 1.52 -8.66 17.41
C ALA A 163 1.23 -8.91 15.92
N ALA A 164 -0.01 -8.68 15.50
CA ALA A 164 -0.38 -8.78 14.10
C ALA A 164 -1.44 -7.72 13.75
N TRP A 165 -1.40 -7.22 12.52
CA TRP A 165 -2.42 -6.34 11.95
C TRP A 165 -2.55 -6.55 10.46
N GLY A 166 -3.78 -6.43 9.95
CA GLY A 166 -4.08 -6.69 8.56
C GLY A 166 -4.65 -5.49 7.82
N TYR A 167 -4.53 -5.52 6.51
CA TYR A 167 -5.13 -4.54 5.60
C TYR A 167 -5.46 -5.20 4.25
N ARG A 168 -6.33 -4.56 3.48
CA ARG A 168 -6.66 -4.99 2.12
C ARG A 168 -5.75 -4.31 1.10
N ALA A 169 -5.38 -5.07 0.08
CA ALA A 169 -4.73 -4.52 -1.10
C ALA A 169 -5.68 -3.58 -1.86
N VAL A 170 -5.09 -2.64 -2.54
CA VAL A 170 -5.81 -1.73 -3.43
C VAL A 170 -5.69 -2.23 -4.85
N ASN A 171 -6.84 -2.31 -5.54
CA ASN A 171 -6.89 -2.64 -6.95
C ASN A 171 -7.20 -1.38 -7.76
N ASP A 172 -6.39 -1.09 -8.76
CA ASP A 172 -6.69 -0.10 -9.79
C ASP A 172 -6.89 -0.78 -11.13
N SER A 173 -8.08 -1.30 -11.35
CA SER A 173 -8.48 -2.02 -12.57
C SER A 173 -8.52 -1.15 -13.83
N ASN A 174 -8.32 0.15 -13.71
CA ASN A 174 -8.41 1.09 -14.83
C ASN A 174 -7.05 1.48 -15.43
N ARG A 175 -5.93 0.88 -14.95
CA ARG A 175 -4.63 1.39 -15.32
C ARG A 175 -3.72 0.35 -15.96
N GLU A 176 -3.04 0.83 -16.99
CA GLU A 176 -1.91 0.19 -17.61
C GLU A 176 -0.63 0.51 -16.82
N ASP A 177 0.34 -0.41 -16.87
CA ASP A 177 1.73 -0.16 -16.47
C ASP A 177 2.02 0.24 -15.01
N TYR A 178 1.46 -0.52 -14.03
CA TYR A 178 1.76 -0.31 -12.61
C TYR A 178 1.50 1.14 -12.14
N SER A 179 0.61 1.86 -12.80
CA SER A 179 0.26 3.20 -12.39
C SER A 179 -0.99 3.20 -11.53
N PHE A 180 -0.92 3.91 -10.42
CA PHE A 180 -2.06 4.16 -9.55
C PHE A 180 -2.44 5.64 -9.65
N SER A 181 -3.63 5.89 -10.22
CA SER A 181 -4.17 7.25 -10.27
C SER A 181 -4.89 7.56 -8.99
N SER A 182 -4.66 8.75 -8.53
CA SER A 182 -5.39 9.35 -7.42
C SER A 182 -6.91 9.41 -7.64
N SER A 183 -7.39 9.45 -8.88
CA SER A 183 -8.82 9.52 -9.19
C SER A 183 -9.55 8.18 -9.06
N GLY A 184 -8.84 7.07 -9.02
CA GLY A 184 -9.42 5.72 -8.92
C GLY A 184 -9.34 5.10 -7.52
N ILE A 185 -8.55 5.69 -6.62
CA ILE A 185 -8.32 5.15 -5.27
C ILE A 185 -8.92 6.09 -4.25
N SER A 186 -10.03 5.70 -3.63
CA SER A 186 -10.73 6.50 -2.62
C SER A 186 -9.91 6.79 -1.35
N ASN A 187 -8.81 6.05 -1.15
CA ASN A 187 -8.01 6.04 0.08
C ASN A 187 -6.70 6.80 -0.02
N THR A 188 -6.49 7.60 -1.08
CA THR A 188 -5.29 8.41 -1.21
C THR A 188 -5.47 9.80 -0.63
N LEU A 189 -4.42 10.29 0.00
CA LEU A 189 -4.29 11.66 0.49
C LEU A 189 -3.66 12.49 -0.63
N HIS A 190 -4.46 13.32 -1.30
CA HIS A 190 -3.98 14.20 -2.37
C HIS A 190 -3.18 15.37 -1.80
N VAL A 191 -2.46 16.07 -2.67
CA VAL A 191 -1.76 17.30 -2.29
C VAL A 191 -2.77 18.35 -1.79
N GLY A 192 -2.50 18.87 -0.61
CA GLY A 192 -3.39 19.78 0.10
C GLY A 192 -4.43 19.10 1.00
N ASP A 193 -4.70 17.82 0.79
CA ASP A 193 -5.62 17.06 1.65
C ASP A 193 -5.07 16.89 3.06
N THR A 194 -6.00 16.76 3.99
CA THR A 194 -5.71 16.48 5.40
C THR A 194 -6.56 15.34 5.92
N ARG A 195 -6.01 14.57 6.84
CA ARG A 195 -6.74 13.54 7.58
C ARG A 195 -6.52 13.77 9.07
N ARG A 196 -7.61 13.86 9.81
CA ARG A 196 -7.58 13.99 11.27
C ARG A 196 -7.09 12.68 11.89
N PHE A 197 -6.25 12.80 12.91
CA PHE A 197 -5.82 11.66 13.72
C PHE A 197 -5.72 12.07 15.19
N THR A 198 -5.82 11.08 16.04
CA THR A 198 -5.50 11.15 17.46
C THR A 198 -4.30 10.27 17.73
N PHE A 199 -3.60 10.50 18.85
CA PHE A 199 -2.50 9.65 19.29
C PHE A 199 -2.46 9.58 20.81
N PHE A 200 -2.04 8.42 21.29
CA PHE A 200 -1.85 8.17 22.71
C PHE A 200 -0.53 8.78 23.21
N PRO A 201 -0.33 8.92 24.56
CA PRO A 201 0.89 9.47 25.10
C PRO A 201 2.14 8.77 24.55
N PRO A 202 3.08 9.50 23.93
CA PRO A 202 4.30 8.92 23.40
C PRO A 202 5.21 8.24 24.41
N SER A 203 5.07 8.56 25.70
CA SER A 203 5.75 7.87 26.81
C SER A 203 5.37 6.39 26.93
N GLU A 204 4.21 6.01 26.40
CA GLU A 204 3.61 4.68 26.55
C GLU A 204 3.36 4.02 25.20
N TRP A 205 3.08 4.82 24.19
CA TRP A 205 2.70 4.36 22.85
C TRP A 205 3.63 4.92 21.78
N THR A 206 3.94 4.08 20.81
CA THR A 206 4.58 4.54 19.57
C THR A 206 3.52 4.76 18.51
N THR A 207 3.50 5.97 17.94
CA THR A 207 2.68 6.30 16.78
C THR A 207 3.58 6.39 15.55
N ARG A 208 3.22 5.68 14.50
CA ARG A 208 3.96 5.60 13.26
C ARG A 208 3.03 5.68 12.06
N PHE A 209 3.45 6.38 11.02
CA PHE A 209 2.71 6.52 9.77
C PHE A 209 3.43 5.77 8.66
N PHE A 210 2.79 4.75 8.11
CA PHE A 210 3.24 4.12 6.88
C PHE A 210 2.73 4.96 5.72
N VAL A 211 3.65 5.45 4.92
CA VAL A 211 3.40 6.35 3.80
C VAL A 211 3.93 5.72 2.53
N THR A 212 3.04 5.51 1.57
CA THR A 212 3.40 5.01 0.24
C THR A 212 2.85 5.97 -0.80
N PRO A 213 3.69 6.86 -1.36
CA PRO A 213 3.32 7.70 -2.49
C PRO A 213 2.83 6.85 -3.66
N VAL A 214 1.77 7.30 -4.33
CA VAL A 214 1.16 6.61 -5.47
C VAL A 214 1.11 7.52 -6.68
N GLY A 215 1.36 6.98 -7.85
CA GLY A 215 1.38 7.75 -9.08
C GLY A 215 1.59 6.89 -10.32
N SER A 216 1.88 7.54 -11.43
CA SER A 216 2.20 6.84 -12.67
C SER A 216 3.55 6.12 -12.52
N ASN A 217 3.59 4.89 -13.01
CA ASN A 217 4.80 4.07 -13.08
C ASN A 217 5.46 3.78 -11.72
N MET A 218 4.72 3.27 -10.76
CA MET A 218 5.25 2.84 -9.47
C MET A 218 6.31 1.71 -9.58
N ASN A 219 6.40 1.07 -10.74
CA ASN A 219 7.43 0.06 -11.00
C ASN A 219 8.87 0.62 -10.96
N THR A 220 9.05 1.92 -11.18
CA THR A 220 10.37 2.58 -11.11
C THR A 220 10.73 3.10 -9.71
N ALA A 221 9.81 3.04 -8.76
CA ALA A 221 10.00 3.50 -7.38
C ALA A 221 10.37 5.00 -7.20
N ASP A 222 10.07 5.84 -8.19
CA ASP A 222 10.44 7.27 -8.19
C ASP A 222 9.30 8.20 -7.72
N VAL A 223 8.25 7.63 -7.16
CA VAL A 223 7.09 8.41 -6.67
C VAL A 223 7.35 8.91 -5.26
N ASN A 224 7.08 10.19 -5.04
CA ASN A 224 7.38 10.85 -3.77
C ASN A 224 6.26 11.77 -3.28
N SER A 225 6.24 12.03 -1.97
CA SER A 225 5.30 12.95 -1.30
C SER A 225 5.99 13.68 -0.16
N THR A 226 5.57 14.91 0.10
CA THR A 226 6.00 15.68 1.27
C THR A 226 4.87 15.71 2.28
N ILE A 227 5.12 15.20 3.47
CA ILE A 227 4.14 15.10 4.55
C ILE A 227 4.49 16.00 5.72
N ARG A 228 3.46 16.49 6.41
CA ARG A 228 3.59 17.30 7.62
C ARG A 228 2.35 17.16 8.51
N LEU A 229 2.45 17.69 9.73
CA LEU A 229 1.32 17.78 10.65
C LEU A 229 0.76 19.20 10.69
N LEU A 230 -0.53 19.32 10.85
CA LEU A 230 -1.26 20.57 11.04
C LEU A 230 -2.07 20.50 12.32
N GLY A 231 -2.13 21.58 13.10
CA GLY A 231 -2.92 21.66 14.33
C GLY A 231 -4.40 21.90 14.08
N PHE A 232 -4.74 22.41 12.90
CA PHE A 232 -6.10 22.57 12.43
C PHE A 232 -6.17 22.57 10.90
N GLN A 233 -7.32 22.24 10.35
CA GLN A 233 -7.52 22.23 8.91
C GLN A 233 -7.33 23.62 8.31
N GLY A 234 -6.55 23.72 7.24
CA GLY A 234 -6.26 24.99 6.57
C GLY A 234 -5.05 25.75 7.12
N SER A 235 -4.36 25.23 8.15
CA SER A 235 -3.09 25.79 8.60
C SER A 235 -2.02 25.69 7.52
N SER A 236 -1.19 26.73 7.35
CA SER A 236 -0.03 26.74 6.46
C SER A 236 1.27 26.35 7.15
N SER A 237 1.32 26.36 8.47
CA SER A 237 2.48 25.99 9.29
C SER A 237 2.24 24.69 10.04
N GLY A 238 3.30 23.96 10.32
CA GLY A 238 3.26 22.75 11.13
C GLY A 238 2.77 23.03 12.54
N SER A 239 1.88 22.18 13.07
CA SER A 239 1.41 22.29 14.44
C SER A 239 0.76 20.99 14.91
N ILE A 240 0.64 20.83 16.25
CA ILE A 240 -0.06 19.71 16.88
C ILE A 240 -0.73 20.19 18.17
N THR A 241 -1.84 19.58 18.52
CA THR A 241 -2.58 19.91 19.74
C THR A 241 -2.48 18.78 20.74
N GLY A 242 -1.99 19.08 21.94
CA GLY A 242 -1.99 18.15 23.06
C GLY A 242 -3.38 17.99 23.69
N ARG A 243 -3.57 16.95 24.49
CA ARG A 243 -4.82 16.63 25.18
C ARG A 243 -5.36 17.79 26.03
N GLY A 244 -4.48 18.60 26.63
CA GLY A 244 -4.83 19.80 27.40
C GLY A 244 -5.17 21.04 26.54
N SER A 245 -5.46 20.88 25.27
CA SER A 245 -5.79 21.94 24.30
C SER A 245 -4.64 22.93 24.01
N THR A 246 -3.44 22.64 24.46
CA THR A 246 -2.25 23.44 24.10
C THR A 246 -1.81 23.07 22.69
N THR A 247 -1.71 24.07 21.82
CA THR A 247 -1.20 23.88 20.44
C THR A 247 0.27 24.29 20.39
N TYR A 248 1.09 23.41 19.84
CA TYR A 248 2.51 23.60 19.60
C TYR A 248 2.73 23.85 18.12
N ASN A 249 3.45 24.90 17.77
CA ASN A 249 3.75 25.29 16.40
C ASN A 249 5.21 24.97 16.07
N PHE A 250 5.46 24.47 14.88
CA PHE A 250 6.79 24.10 14.40
C PHE A 250 6.83 24.20 12.86
N ASN A 251 8.01 24.01 12.28
CA ASN A 251 8.17 23.99 10.83
C ASN A 251 8.95 22.73 10.42
N VAL A 252 8.28 21.58 10.49
CA VAL A 252 8.88 20.28 10.15
C VAL A 252 8.00 19.61 9.09
N SER A 253 8.65 19.06 8.07
CA SER A 253 8.05 18.20 7.07
C SER A 253 9.01 17.10 6.71
N GLN A 254 8.48 15.96 6.25
CA GLN A 254 9.27 14.83 5.78
C GLN A 254 9.01 14.58 4.30
N TYR A 255 10.08 14.52 3.54
CA TYR A 255 10.04 14.08 2.15
C TYR A 255 10.15 12.56 2.12
N VAL A 256 9.09 11.91 1.65
CA VAL A 256 9.02 10.46 1.51
C VAL A 256 9.14 10.10 0.03
N ASN A 257 10.17 9.36 -0.30
CA ASN A 257 10.32 8.75 -1.61
C ASN A 257 10.04 7.26 -1.52
N CYS A 258 9.28 6.71 -2.46
CA CYS A 258 8.90 5.31 -2.59
C CYS A 258 8.00 4.80 -1.44
N THR A 259 8.52 4.59 -0.25
CA THR A 259 7.78 4.17 0.95
C THR A 259 8.54 4.56 2.22
N ALA A 260 7.82 4.78 3.30
CA ALA A 260 8.42 5.01 4.61
C ALA A 260 7.48 4.62 5.75
N ALA A 261 8.06 4.36 6.93
CA ALA A 261 7.33 4.36 8.19
C ALA A 261 7.87 5.51 9.05
N VAL A 262 7.17 6.63 9.01
CA VAL A 262 7.56 7.88 9.64
C VAL A 262 7.08 7.90 11.08
N ASN A 263 7.98 8.14 12.03
CA ASN A 263 7.57 8.26 13.43
C ASN A 263 6.90 9.61 13.66
N LEU A 264 5.97 9.65 14.60
CA LEU A 264 5.34 10.91 15.01
C LEU A 264 6.37 11.96 15.45
N SER A 265 7.43 11.54 16.16
CA SER A 265 8.54 12.41 16.61
C SER A 265 9.26 13.11 15.46
N ASP A 266 9.35 12.48 14.30
CA ASP A 266 10.10 13.01 13.16
C ASP A 266 9.31 14.06 12.36
N LEU A 267 8.03 14.26 12.74
CA LEU A 267 7.12 15.22 12.12
C LEU A 267 6.97 16.52 12.93
N MET A 268 7.73 16.70 14.01
CA MET A 268 7.68 17.87 14.87
C MET A 268 9.06 18.20 15.46
N ASP A 269 9.18 19.35 16.10
CA ASP A 269 10.38 19.72 16.84
C ASP A 269 10.40 19.16 18.27
N SER A 270 11.52 19.31 18.96
CA SER A 270 11.70 18.80 20.31
C SER A 270 10.80 19.48 21.36
N THR A 271 10.40 20.72 21.12
CA THR A 271 9.51 21.46 22.02
C THR A 271 8.11 20.90 21.95
N ALA A 272 7.57 20.72 20.74
CA ALA A 272 6.27 20.10 20.53
C ALA A 272 6.27 18.66 21.04
N TRP A 273 7.32 17.87 20.76
CA TRP A 273 7.46 16.51 21.26
C TRP A 273 7.40 16.41 22.77
N SER A 274 8.18 17.25 23.45
CA SER A 274 8.20 17.29 24.93
C SER A 274 6.84 17.67 25.51
N GLY A 275 6.14 18.59 24.85
CA GLY A 275 4.82 19.06 25.30
C GLY A 275 3.70 18.04 25.22
N ILE A 276 3.78 17.11 24.27
CA ILE A 276 2.77 16.05 24.08
C ILE A 276 3.17 14.71 24.69
N TYR A 277 4.42 14.57 25.16
CA TYR A 277 5.03 13.28 25.49
C TYR A 277 4.23 12.46 26.50
N TYR A 278 3.67 13.10 27.55
CA TYR A 278 2.88 12.44 28.59
C TYR A 278 1.37 12.60 28.41
N SER A 279 0.92 13.39 27.44
CA SER A 279 -0.50 13.70 27.31
C SER A 279 -1.19 13.05 26.12
N GLY A 280 -0.44 12.72 25.08
CA GLY A 280 -1.04 12.44 23.79
C GLY A 280 -1.73 13.67 23.20
N GLY A 281 -2.52 13.48 22.15
CA GLY A 281 -3.18 14.60 21.49
C GLY A 281 -3.84 14.24 20.16
N TRP A 282 -3.94 15.25 19.31
CA TRP A 282 -4.58 15.13 17.99
C TRP A 282 -4.02 16.16 17.02
N GLY A 283 -4.26 15.93 15.74
CA GLY A 283 -3.86 16.82 14.66
C GLY A 283 -4.40 16.36 13.31
N TRP A 284 -3.91 17.00 12.26
CA TRP A 284 -4.16 16.60 10.90
C TRP A 284 -2.85 16.18 10.23
N PHE A 285 -2.86 15.02 9.63
CA PHE A 285 -1.81 14.58 8.72
C PHE A 285 -2.09 15.19 7.34
N ASN A 286 -1.09 15.84 6.73
CA ASN A 286 -1.24 16.57 5.49
C ASN A 286 -0.20 16.11 4.46
N ASN A 287 -0.64 15.91 3.23
CA ASN A 287 0.25 15.81 2.07
C ASN A 287 0.47 17.22 1.52
N ALA A 288 1.64 17.78 1.77
CA ALA A 288 1.96 19.16 1.44
C ALA A 288 2.39 19.36 -0.02
N ALA A 289 2.99 18.33 -0.65
CA ALA A 289 3.49 18.41 -2.02
C ALA A 289 3.80 17.03 -2.59
N GLY A 290 4.01 16.95 -3.90
CA GLY A 290 4.41 15.74 -4.61
C GLY A 290 3.22 14.93 -5.11
N SER A 291 3.33 13.62 -5.08
CA SER A 291 2.27 12.70 -5.49
C SER A 291 1.25 12.47 -4.37
N PRO A 292 0.04 12.05 -4.68
CA PRO A 292 -0.87 11.49 -3.69
C PRO A 292 -0.21 10.32 -2.93
N ALA A 293 -0.62 10.08 -1.69
CA ALA A 293 -0.05 9.02 -0.87
C ALA A 293 -1.12 8.20 -0.18
N MET A 294 -0.90 6.90 -0.08
CA MET A 294 -1.60 6.05 0.88
C MET A 294 -0.93 6.20 2.24
N VAL A 295 -1.74 6.42 3.27
CA VAL A 295 -1.24 6.63 4.63
C VAL A 295 -2.01 5.76 5.61
N TYR A 296 -1.27 4.98 6.39
CA TYR A 296 -1.81 4.17 7.47
C TYR A 296 -1.13 4.57 8.78
N LYS A 297 -1.92 4.86 9.80
CA LYS A 297 -1.41 5.11 11.15
C LYS A 297 -1.39 3.80 11.93
N LEU A 298 -0.26 3.46 12.52
CA LEU A 298 -0.11 2.37 13.46
C LEU A 298 0.23 2.92 14.84
N GLU A 299 -0.45 2.44 15.85
CA GLU A 299 -0.09 2.66 17.25
C GLU A 299 0.11 1.32 17.96
N TYR A 300 1.18 1.24 18.74
CA TYR A 300 1.49 0.05 19.54
C TYR A 300 2.11 0.46 20.90
N VAL A 301 1.88 -0.38 21.91
CA VAL A 301 2.35 -0.14 23.28
C VAL A 301 3.85 -0.31 23.36
N VAL A 302 4.53 0.67 23.95
CA VAL A 302 5.96 0.62 24.25
C VAL A 302 6.20 0.03 25.65
N ASN A 303 5.32 0.35 26.60
CA ASN A 303 5.44 -0.09 28.00
C ASN A 303 4.31 -1.07 28.36
N ASN A 304 4.57 -2.35 28.17
CA ASN A 304 3.61 -3.41 28.50
C ASN A 304 3.30 -3.52 30.00
N ALA A 305 4.20 -3.07 30.89
CA ALA A 305 3.99 -3.16 32.34
C ALA A 305 2.83 -2.28 32.79
N THR A 306 2.62 -1.13 32.15
CA THR A 306 1.51 -0.21 32.47
C THR A 306 0.14 -0.83 32.17
N TYR A 307 0.06 -1.69 31.14
CA TYR A 307 -1.20 -2.27 30.67
C TYR A 307 -1.38 -3.75 31.05
N GLY A 308 -0.49 -4.29 31.88
CA GLY A 308 -0.65 -5.61 32.51
C GLY A 308 -0.58 -6.81 31.59
N GLY A 309 -0.01 -6.67 30.39
CA GLY A 309 0.01 -7.73 29.39
C GLY A 309 1.36 -7.90 28.71
N THR A 310 1.59 -9.12 28.21
CA THR A 310 2.69 -9.45 27.32
C THR A 310 2.32 -9.20 25.85
N ASN A 311 1.07 -8.85 25.57
CA ASN A 311 0.55 -8.67 24.23
C ASN A 311 0.63 -7.20 23.82
N ASN A 312 1.31 -6.93 22.73
CA ASN A 312 1.32 -5.63 22.09
C ASN A 312 0.01 -5.45 21.33
N ASN A 313 -0.83 -4.54 21.80
CA ASN A 313 -2.00 -4.12 21.05
C ASN A 313 -1.56 -3.13 20.00
N ALA A 314 -1.74 -3.49 18.74
CA ALA A 314 -1.47 -2.62 17.60
C ALA A 314 -2.79 -2.27 16.91
N PHE A 315 -2.93 -1.00 16.52
CA PHE A 315 -4.05 -0.51 15.74
C PHE A 315 -3.54 0.08 14.44
N LEU A 316 -4.05 -0.42 13.33
CA LEU A 316 -3.79 0.15 12.01
C LEU A 316 -5.06 0.89 11.55
N LEU A 317 -4.92 2.20 11.36
CA LEU A 317 -5.99 3.03 10.81
C LEU A 317 -5.58 3.48 9.41
N SER A 318 -6.43 3.24 8.43
CA SER A 318 -6.19 3.70 7.07
C SER A 318 -6.46 5.20 6.93
N SER A 319 -5.92 5.81 5.89
CA SER A 319 -6.20 7.21 5.56
C SER A 319 -7.67 7.46 5.15
N SER A 320 -8.43 6.40 4.85
CA SER A 320 -9.84 6.45 4.51
C SER A 320 -10.77 6.53 5.72
N ASP A 321 -10.27 6.23 6.92
CA ASP A 321 -11.05 6.29 8.16
C ASP A 321 -11.17 7.75 8.62
N GLY A 322 -11.58 8.62 7.73
CA GLY A 322 -12.02 9.97 8.02
C GLY A 322 -13.49 10.00 8.43
N PRO A 323 -13.95 11.07 9.07
CA PRO A 323 -15.34 11.20 9.46
C PRO A 323 -16.29 11.14 8.28
#